data_64804916c3120a4c72c4b82cf508f50f
#
_entry.id   64804916c3120a4c72c4b82cf508f50f
#
_cell.length_a   1.000
_cell.length_b   1.000
_cell.length_c   1.000
_cell.angle_alpha   90.00
_cell.angle_beta   90.00
_cell.angle_gamma   90.00
#
_symmetry.space_group_name_H-M   'P 1'
#
loop_
_entity.id
_entity.type
_entity.pdbx_description
1 polymer ?
#
loop_
_entity_poly.entity_id
_entity_poly.type
_entity_poly.pdbx_seq_one_letter_code
_entity_poly.pdbx_strand_id
1 'polypeptide(L)'
;RGMRAFLMGECYRRINSTSKAEGAYRNAVRYNYVDTTTYFWLAEMQRMQGNYKAAQKNYELYLNLQPNDLRTRNGIESCFLAPEMKEKGSTYSVHPVPFLASRRADYCPVLFGEKFDQLIFTSTRPQATGDEESGITGMKNGDFFYTSKDEKGKWKPVESLQGSVNSAFDEGAAAITPDGQTMYFTYCSVDPEYPRYAEIYSSSRSDATWSKPQKVEISSDTLSSYAHPAVSPDGKWLYF
;
A
#
# COMPACT_ATOMS: atom_id res chain seq x y z
N ARG A 1 -19.50 26.77 10.75
CA ARG A 1 -19.96 25.39 10.88
C ARG A 1 -19.49 24.55 9.70
N GLY A 2 -19.69 25.02 8.46
CA GLY A 2 -19.31 24.28 7.25
C GLY A 2 -17.81 23.97 7.17
N MET A 3 -16.93 24.95 7.37
CA MET A 3 -15.50 24.76 7.41
C MET A 3 -15.04 23.72 8.45
N ARG A 4 -15.61 23.75 9.65
CA ARG A 4 -15.29 22.72 10.66
C ARG A 4 -15.69 21.32 10.22
N ALA A 5 -16.86 21.19 9.61
CA ALA A 5 -17.31 19.92 9.07
C ALA A 5 -16.40 19.41 7.95
N PHE A 6 -15.96 20.28 7.04
CA PHE A 6 -14.99 19.95 5.99
C PHE A 6 -13.65 19.46 6.58
N LEU A 7 -13.07 20.21 7.50
CA LEU A 7 -11.81 19.83 8.15
C LEU A 7 -11.90 18.50 8.92
N MET A 8 -13.05 18.23 9.56
CA MET A 8 -13.31 16.91 10.16
C MET A 8 -13.34 15.81 9.09
N GLY A 9 -13.95 16.09 7.94
CA GLY A 9 -13.94 15.19 6.79
C GLY A 9 -12.50 14.87 6.33
N GLU A 10 -11.66 15.89 6.20
CA GLU A 10 -10.25 15.75 5.86
C GLU A 10 -9.49 14.88 6.87
N CYS A 11 -9.68 15.10 8.17
CA CYS A 11 -9.06 14.29 9.20
C CYS A 11 -9.51 12.82 9.11
N TYR A 12 -10.82 12.57 9.02
CA TYR A 12 -11.35 11.21 8.92
C TYR A 12 -10.92 10.49 7.64
N ARG A 13 -10.86 11.20 6.51
CA ARG A 13 -10.37 10.65 5.25
C ARG A 13 -8.92 10.19 5.35
N ARG A 14 -8.06 11.00 5.96
CA ARG A 14 -6.63 10.70 6.12
C ARG A 14 -6.34 9.50 7.02
N ILE A 15 -7.23 9.21 7.96
CA ILE A 15 -7.15 8.00 8.80
C ILE A 15 -8.04 6.85 8.31
N ASN A 16 -8.45 6.88 7.03
CA ASN A 16 -9.29 5.86 6.38
C ASN A 16 -10.63 5.56 7.08
N SER A 17 -11.17 6.51 7.84
CA SER A 17 -12.48 6.39 8.47
C SER A 17 -13.58 6.87 7.51
N THR A 18 -13.79 6.12 6.43
CA THR A 18 -14.59 6.51 5.26
C THR A 18 -16.02 6.93 5.62
N SER A 19 -16.70 6.17 6.45
CA SER A 19 -18.08 6.47 6.85
C SER A 19 -18.19 7.77 7.68
N LYS A 20 -17.24 8.03 8.59
CA LYS A 20 -17.20 9.28 9.35
C LYS A 20 -16.83 10.46 8.45
N ALA A 21 -15.91 10.25 7.50
CA ALA A 21 -15.55 11.27 6.51
C ALA A 21 -16.74 11.65 5.65
N GLU A 22 -17.51 10.67 5.15
CA GLU A 22 -18.74 10.92 4.40
C GLU A 22 -19.73 11.78 5.18
N GLY A 23 -20.01 11.42 6.43
CA GLY A 23 -20.92 12.17 7.30
C GLY A 23 -20.46 13.62 7.51
N ALA A 24 -19.16 13.83 7.67
CA ALA A 24 -18.57 15.15 7.86
C ALA A 24 -18.65 16.01 6.58
N TYR A 25 -18.29 15.46 5.41
CA TYR A 25 -18.43 16.19 4.13
C TYR A 25 -19.89 16.48 3.78
N ARG A 26 -20.81 15.54 4.05
CA ARG A 26 -22.26 15.79 3.88
C ARG A 26 -22.73 16.96 4.74
N ASN A 27 -22.24 17.08 5.98
CA ASN A 27 -22.53 18.24 6.81
C ASN A 27 -21.90 19.53 6.26
N ALA A 28 -20.69 19.47 5.68
CA ALA A 28 -20.08 20.62 5.04
C ALA A 28 -20.94 21.13 3.87
N VAL A 29 -21.42 20.22 3.02
CA VAL A 29 -22.38 20.55 1.93
C VAL A 29 -23.66 21.16 2.49
N ARG A 30 -24.25 20.55 3.53
CA ARG A 30 -25.46 21.05 4.18
C ARG A 30 -25.32 22.47 4.75
N TYR A 31 -24.11 22.84 5.18
CA TYR A 31 -23.80 24.17 5.68
C TYR A 31 -23.32 25.13 4.58
N ASN A 32 -23.47 24.76 3.31
CA ASN A 32 -23.07 25.56 2.15
C ASN A 32 -21.59 25.99 2.24
N TYR A 33 -20.70 25.08 2.58
CA TYR A 33 -19.28 25.38 2.61
C TYR A 33 -18.77 25.61 1.18
N VAL A 34 -18.05 26.71 0.99
CA VAL A 34 -17.69 27.22 -0.34
C VAL A 34 -16.63 26.45 -1.09
N ASP A 35 -15.87 25.58 -0.40
CA ASP A 35 -14.85 24.77 -1.07
C ASP A 35 -15.51 23.68 -1.91
N THR A 36 -15.37 23.83 -3.21
CA THR A 36 -15.99 22.95 -4.21
C THR A 36 -15.46 21.52 -4.12
N THR A 37 -14.22 21.31 -3.64
CA THR A 37 -13.64 19.95 -3.46
C THR A 37 -14.43 19.12 -2.46
N THR A 38 -15.30 19.72 -1.66
CA THR A 38 -16.23 19.02 -0.77
C THR A 38 -17.10 18.02 -1.52
N TYR A 39 -17.59 18.37 -2.71
CA TYR A 39 -18.41 17.47 -3.54
C TYR A 39 -17.58 16.29 -4.05
N PHE A 40 -16.35 16.55 -4.48
CA PHE A 40 -15.43 15.49 -4.93
C PHE A 40 -15.15 14.49 -3.82
N TRP A 41 -14.74 14.96 -2.63
CA TRP A 41 -14.43 14.06 -1.52
C TRP A 41 -15.66 13.35 -0.94
N LEU A 42 -16.83 14.00 -0.95
CA LEU A 42 -18.09 13.34 -0.60
C LEU A 42 -18.38 12.20 -1.56
N ALA A 43 -18.22 12.43 -2.87
CA ALA A 43 -18.39 11.40 -3.89
C ALA A 43 -17.41 10.24 -3.73
N GLU A 44 -16.12 10.53 -3.46
CA GLU A 44 -15.10 9.50 -3.18
C GLU A 44 -15.49 8.62 -2.00
N MET A 45 -15.92 9.23 -0.88
CA MET A 45 -16.34 8.45 0.30
C MET A 45 -17.57 7.58 0.01
N GLN A 46 -18.51 8.06 -0.78
CA GLN A 46 -19.69 7.31 -1.20
C GLN A 46 -19.33 6.17 -2.15
N ARG A 47 -18.46 6.42 -3.13
CA ARG A 47 -17.97 5.40 -4.06
C ARG A 47 -17.25 4.26 -3.32
N MET A 48 -16.37 4.61 -2.38
CA MET A 48 -15.66 3.62 -1.54
C MET A 48 -16.60 2.74 -0.71
N GLN A 49 -17.79 3.22 -0.39
CA GLN A 49 -18.81 2.46 0.34
C GLN A 49 -19.84 1.76 -0.58
N GLY A 50 -19.64 1.81 -1.90
CA GLY A 50 -20.54 1.21 -2.89
C GLY A 50 -21.81 2.00 -3.16
N ASN A 51 -21.93 3.24 -2.65
CA ASN A 51 -23.06 4.12 -2.89
C ASN A 51 -22.92 4.84 -4.24
N TYR A 52 -22.79 4.08 -5.33
CA TYR A 52 -22.41 4.59 -6.65
C TYR A 52 -23.36 5.67 -7.19
N LYS A 53 -24.69 5.51 -7.01
CA LYS A 53 -25.67 6.51 -7.46
C LYS A 53 -25.53 7.87 -6.76
N ALA A 54 -25.22 7.85 -5.45
CA ALA A 54 -25.01 9.08 -4.69
C ALA A 54 -23.65 9.71 -5.04
N ALA A 55 -22.62 8.88 -5.22
CA ALA A 55 -21.29 9.31 -5.64
C ALA A 55 -21.34 10.01 -6.99
N GLN A 56 -21.99 9.41 -7.99
CA GLN A 56 -22.16 9.98 -9.33
C GLN A 56 -22.75 11.40 -9.28
N LYS A 57 -23.85 11.61 -8.54
CA LYS A 57 -24.47 12.93 -8.41
C LYS A 57 -23.49 13.98 -7.87
N ASN A 58 -22.71 13.65 -6.87
CA ASN A 58 -21.76 14.58 -6.28
C ASN A 58 -20.54 14.81 -7.19
N TYR A 59 -20.08 13.80 -7.94
CA TYR A 59 -19.07 13.99 -8.99
C TYR A 59 -19.59 14.91 -10.11
N GLU A 60 -20.82 14.73 -10.56
CA GLU A 60 -21.43 15.58 -11.58
C GLU A 60 -21.54 17.05 -11.10
N LEU A 61 -21.92 17.27 -9.84
CA LEU A 61 -21.90 18.61 -9.25
C LEU A 61 -20.49 19.21 -9.26
N TYR A 62 -19.49 18.44 -8.88
CA TYR A 62 -18.10 18.93 -8.93
C TYR A 62 -17.60 19.14 -10.35
N LEU A 63 -17.92 18.26 -11.29
CA LEU A 63 -17.53 18.37 -12.69
C LEU A 63 -18.10 19.62 -13.36
N ASN A 64 -19.32 20.05 -12.98
CA ASN A 64 -19.90 21.31 -13.45
C ASN A 64 -19.10 22.54 -12.99
N LEU A 65 -18.42 22.43 -11.84
CA LEU A 65 -17.58 23.48 -11.28
C LEU A 65 -16.13 23.38 -11.77
N GLN A 66 -15.68 22.17 -12.10
CA GLN A 66 -14.33 21.85 -12.57
C GLN A 66 -14.39 20.91 -13.80
N PRO A 67 -14.75 21.44 -14.99
CA PRO A 67 -15.06 20.61 -16.17
C PRO A 67 -13.89 19.75 -16.68
N ASN A 68 -12.66 20.12 -16.34
CA ASN A 68 -11.45 19.45 -16.82
C ASN A 68 -10.83 18.48 -15.80
N ASP A 69 -11.47 18.26 -14.65
CA ASP A 69 -10.93 17.32 -13.66
C ASP A 69 -11.09 15.87 -14.14
N LEU A 70 -9.96 15.25 -14.51
CA LEU A 70 -9.91 13.89 -15.02
C LEU A 70 -10.28 12.86 -13.93
N ARG A 71 -9.93 13.11 -12.67
CA ARG A 71 -10.22 12.20 -11.57
C ARG A 71 -11.73 12.06 -11.38
N THR A 72 -12.45 13.18 -11.51
CA THR A 72 -13.92 13.20 -11.41
C THR A 72 -14.57 12.42 -12.55
N ARG A 73 -14.07 12.56 -13.79
CA ARG A 73 -14.57 11.77 -14.94
C ARG A 73 -14.35 10.28 -14.70
N ASN A 74 -13.16 9.90 -14.28
CA ASN A 74 -12.83 8.50 -13.95
C ASN A 74 -13.70 7.98 -12.77
N GLY A 75 -13.99 8.85 -11.79
CA GLY A 75 -14.88 8.54 -10.67
C GLY A 75 -16.31 8.25 -11.13
N ILE A 76 -16.85 9.04 -12.05
CA ILE A 76 -18.17 8.82 -12.66
C ILE A 76 -18.18 7.49 -13.43
N GLU A 77 -17.19 7.28 -14.29
CA GLU A 77 -17.07 6.03 -15.06
C GLU A 77 -16.99 4.80 -14.13
N SER A 78 -16.20 4.89 -13.07
CA SER A 78 -16.11 3.84 -12.06
C SER A 78 -17.45 3.53 -11.40
N CYS A 79 -18.32 4.52 -11.21
CA CYS A 79 -19.66 4.31 -10.64
C CYS A 79 -20.58 3.50 -11.57
N PHE A 80 -20.37 3.57 -12.89
CA PHE A 80 -21.08 2.73 -13.86
C PHE A 80 -20.48 1.35 -13.96
N LEU A 81 -19.16 1.26 -14.05
CA LEU A 81 -18.47 -0.02 -14.27
C LEU A 81 -18.50 -0.95 -13.04
N ALA A 82 -18.43 -0.40 -11.82
CA ALA A 82 -18.33 -1.22 -10.61
C ALA A 82 -19.53 -2.17 -10.40
N PRO A 83 -20.81 -1.75 -10.59
CA PRO A 83 -21.95 -2.66 -10.54
C PRO A 83 -21.89 -3.75 -11.62
N GLU A 84 -21.51 -3.40 -12.84
CA GLU A 84 -21.37 -4.35 -13.95
C GLU A 84 -20.29 -5.38 -13.68
N MET A 85 -19.12 -4.94 -13.20
CA MET A 85 -18.02 -5.83 -12.80
C MET A 85 -18.44 -6.77 -11.68
N LYS A 86 -19.21 -6.26 -10.72
CA LYS A 86 -19.74 -7.06 -9.62
C LYS A 86 -20.73 -8.14 -10.11
N GLU A 87 -21.56 -7.80 -11.09
CA GLU A 87 -22.53 -8.74 -11.69
C GLU A 87 -21.85 -9.81 -12.53
N LYS A 88 -20.87 -9.42 -13.34
CA LYS A 88 -20.05 -10.37 -14.11
C LYS A 88 -19.26 -11.32 -13.22
N GLY A 89 -18.96 -10.91 -11.99
CA GLY A 89 -18.15 -11.68 -11.06
C GLY A 89 -16.68 -11.75 -11.47
N SER A 90 -15.96 -12.63 -10.83
CA SER A 90 -14.54 -12.89 -11.09
C SER A 90 -14.32 -14.37 -11.39
N THR A 91 -13.41 -14.68 -12.31
CA THR A 91 -12.89 -16.02 -12.53
C THR A 91 -12.01 -16.51 -11.38
N TYR A 92 -11.61 -15.59 -10.50
CA TYR A 92 -10.79 -15.88 -9.33
C TYR A 92 -11.65 -15.99 -8.07
N SER A 93 -11.33 -16.97 -7.24
CA SER A 93 -11.85 -17.09 -5.89
C SER A 93 -10.80 -16.61 -4.91
N VAL A 94 -11.14 -15.59 -4.10
CA VAL A 94 -10.22 -15.02 -3.11
C VAL A 94 -10.53 -15.63 -1.75
N HIS A 95 -9.51 -16.24 -1.15
CA HIS A 95 -9.60 -16.84 0.18
C HIS A 95 -8.57 -16.21 1.12
N PRO A 96 -8.94 -15.96 2.38
CA PRO A 96 -7.96 -15.55 3.39
C PRO A 96 -6.94 -16.68 3.63
N VAL A 97 -5.72 -16.30 4.00
CA VAL A 97 -4.64 -17.21 4.36
C VAL A 97 -4.36 -17.08 5.87
N PRO A 98 -5.15 -17.77 6.72
CA PRO A 98 -5.17 -17.51 8.16
C PRO A 98 -3.82 -17.69 8.87
N PHE A 99 -2.98 -18.60 8.39
CA PHE A 99 -1.67 -18.86 9.01
C PHE A 99 -0.65 -17.73 8.77
N LEU A 100 -0.88 -16.88 7.74
CA LEU A 100 -0.07 -15.69 7.47
C LEU A 100 -0.61 -14.47 8.23
N ALA A 101 -1.92 -14.42 8.46
CA ALA A 101 -2.59 -13.24 8.98
C ALA A 101 -2.13 -12.89 10.40
N SER A 102 -1.82 -11.63 10.62
CA SER A 102 -1.58 -11.04 11.92
C SER A 102 -2.70 -10.07 12.31
N ARG A 103 -2.64 -9.51 13.51
CA ARG A 103 -3.52 -8.39 13.90
C ARG A 103 -3.00 -7.04 13.39
N ARG A 104 -1.92 -7.04 12.63
CA ARG A 104 -1.24 -5.88 12.07
C ARG A 104 -1.33 -5.93 10.55
N ALA A 105 -0.65 -5.02 9.87
CA ALA A 105 -0.59 -5.03 8.42
C ALA A 105 0.34 -6.14 7.93
N ASP A 106 -0.13 -6.93 6.95
CA ASP A 106 0.63 -7.92 6.21
C ASP A 106 0.41 -7.63 4.71
N TYR A 107 1.47 -7.37 3.94
CA TYR A 107 1.37 -6.87 2.58
C TYR A 107 2.59 -7.24 1.72
N CYS A 108 2.53 -6.94 0.43
CA CYS A 108 3.59 -7.16 -0.55
C CYS A 108 4.18 -8.59 -0.53
N PRO A 109 3.37 -9.65 -0.71
CA PRO A 109 3.87 -11.02 -0.74
C PRO A 109 4.65 -11.30 -2.01
N VAL A 110 5.78 -12.00 -1.89
CA VAL A 110 6.60 -12.48 -3.00
C VAL A 110 6.80 -13.99 -2.86
N LEU A 111 6.25 -14.74 -3.81
CA LEU A 111 6.49 -16.17 -3.95
C LEU A 111 7.74 -16.39 -4.80
N PHE A 112 8.62 -17.28 -4.37
CA PHE A 112 9.85 -17.61 -5.07
C PHE A 112 10.30 -19.06 -4.78
N GLY A 113 11.46 -19.44 -5.32
CA GLY A 113 11.90 -20.83 -5.35
C GLY A 113 11.38 -21.57 -6.59
N GLU A 114 12.03 -22.65 -6.98
CA GLU A 114 11.71 -23.41 -8.21
C GLU A 114 10.24 -23.89 -8.26
N LYS A 115 9.65 -24.17 -7.09
CA LYS A 115 8.27 -24.67 -6.96
C LYS A 115 7.31 -23.62 -6.37
N PHE A 116 7.72 -22.36 -6.27
CA PHE A 116 6.97 -21.33 -5.55
C PHE A 116 6.58 -21.81 -4.13
N ASP A 117 7.53 -22.36 -3.44
CA ASP A 117 7.39 -22.96 -2.12
C ASP A 117 8.00 -22.10 -1.00
N GLN A 118 8.50 -20.94 -1.34
CA GLN A 118 9.03 -19.93 -0.43
C GLN A 118 8.25 -18.64 -0.58
N LEU A 119 8.00 -17.97 0.53
CA LEU A 119 7.23 -16.73 0.58
C LEU A 119 7.92 -15.74 1.51
N ILE A 120 8.20 -14.55 0.99
CA ILE A 120 8.57 -13.37 1.78
C ILE A 120 7.42 -12.37 1.69
N PHE A 121 7.14 -11.67 2.76
CA PHE A 121 6.16 -10.59 2.78
C PHE A 121 6.55 -9.55 3.84
N THR A 122 6.02 -8.33 3.71
CA THR A 122 6.23 -7.26 4.67
C THR A 122 5.15 -7.31 5.75
N SER A 123 5.54 -7.08 7.00
CA SER A 123 4.58 -7.02 8.10
C SER A 123 5.02 -6.04 9.20
N THR A 124 4.04 -5.38 9.81
CA THR A 124 4.21 -4.52 11.00
C THR A 124 3.85 -5.25 12.29
N ARG A 125 3.96 -6.59 12.30
CA ARG A 125 3.64 -7.42 13.48
C ARG A 125 4.58 -7.15 14.65
N PRO A 126 4.23 -7.53 15.90
CA PRO A 126 5.02 -7.20 17.09
C PRO A 126 6.47 -7.68 17.05
N GLN A 127 6.76 -8.71 16.26
CA GLN A 127 8.10 -9.27 16.08
C GLN A 127 8.98 -8.45 15.12
N ALA A 128 8.45 -7.40 14.47
CA ALA A 128 9.25 -6.48 13.66
C ALA A 128 10.33 -5.78 14.51
N THR A 129 11.46 -5.50 13.88
CA THR A 129 12.63 -4.91 14.51
C THR A 129 12.37 -3.45 14.91
N GLY A 130 13.08 -2.98 15.93
CA GLY A 130 12.90 -1.63 16.45
C GLY A 130 11.62 -1.48 17.31
N ASP A 131 11.56 -0.39 18.05
CA ASP A 131 10.46 -0.07 18.95
C ASP A 131 9.72 1.21 18.55
N GLU A 132 10.23 1.91 17.53
CA GLU A 132 9.59 3.12 17.02
C GLU A 132 8.31 2.81 16.25
N GLU A 133 7.32 3.66 16.46
CA GLU A 133 6.05 3.61 15.75
C GLU A 133 5.98 4.74 14.73
N SER A 134 5.47 4.42 13.56
CA SER A 134 5.20 5.41 12.52
C SER A 134 4.25 6.49 13.03
N GLY A 135 4.66 7.73 12.97
CA GLY A 135 3.82 8.87 13.34
C GLY A 135 2.55 9.03 12.49
N ILE A 136 2.45 8.27 11.37
CA ILE A 136 1.29 8.27 10.47
C ILE A 136 0.32 7.15 10.84
N THR A 137 0.83 5.93 11.08
CA THR A 137 0.01 4.73 11.25
C THR A 137 -0.15 4.31 12.71
N GLY A 138 0.73 4.76 13.61
CA GLY A 138 0.81 4.30 15.00
C GLY A 138 1.15 2.80 15.10
N MET A 139 1.80 2.25 14.09
CA MET A 139 2.27 0.86 14.06
C MET A 139 3.79 0.87 13.97
N LYS A 140 4.43 -0.22 14.38
CA LYS A 140 5.86 -0.44 14.13
C LYS A 140 6.17 -0.32 12.63
N ASN A 141 7.41 -0.02 12.31
CA ASN A 141 7.93 -0.07 10.96
C ASN A 141 7.80 -1.49 10.38
N GLY A 142 7.75 -1.58 9.06
CA GLY A 142 7.57 -2.84 8.36
C GLY A 142 8.87 -3.60 8.22
N ASP A 143 8.85 -4.90 8.51
CA ASP A 143 9.94 -5.84 8.31
C ASP A 143 9.56 -6.93 7.34
N PHE A 144 10.55 -7.64 6.82
CA PHE A 144 10.34 -8.87 6.06
C PHE A 144 10.17 -10.08 6.97
N PHE A 145 9.15 -10.86 6.65
CA PHE A 145 8.86 -12.15 7.25
C PHE A 145 8.90 -13.23 6.18
N TYR A 146 9.22 -14.42 6.60
CA TYR A 146 9.46 -15.58 5.72
C TYR A 146 8.67 -16.79 6.18
N THR A 147 8.28 -17.61 5.23
CA THR A 147 7.82 -18.97 5.45
C THR A 147 8.11 -19.82 4.21
N SER A 148 8.18 -21.13 4.39
CA SER A 148 8.33 -22.08 3.29
C SER A 148 7.39 -23.28 3.46
N LYS A 149 7.14 -24.00 2.38
CA LYS A 149 6.43 -25.28 2.46
C LYS A 149 7.36 -26.40 2.94
N ASP A 150 6.81 -27.34 3.67
CA ASP A 150 7.47 -28.60 4.00
C ASP A 150 7.37 -29.61 2.82
N GLU A 151 7.95 -30.79 2.98
CA GLU A 151 7.94 -31.86 1.98
C GLU A 151 6.52 -32.33 1.60
N LYS A 152 5.53 -32.08 2.48
CA LYS A 152 4.12 -32.38 2.25
C LYS A 152 3.34 -31.22 1.60
N GLY A 153 4.04 -30.13 1.27
CA GLY A 153 3.45 -28.93 0.68
C GLY A 153 2.69 -28.03 1.68
N LYS A 154 2.85 -28.27 2.99
CA LYS A 154 2.22 -27.46 4.03
C LYS A 154 3.15 -26.31 4.43
N TRP A 155 2.59 -25.12 4.55
CA TRP A 155 3.33 -23.95 5.01
C TRP A 155 3.78 -24.10 6.46
N LYS A 156 5.04 -23.79 6.72
CA LYS A 156 5.63 -23.72 8.05
C LYS A 156 5.17 -22.47 8.80
N PRO A 157 5.42 -22.36 10.11
CA PRO A 157 5.22 -21.12 10.84
C PRO A 157 6.00 -19.96 10.23
N VAL A 158 5.40 -18.76 10.32
CA VAL A 158 6.05 -17.52 9.86
C VAL A 158 7.14 -17.12 10.86
N GLU A 159 8.28 -16.72 10.34
CA GLU A 159 9.43 -16.24 11.11
C GLU A 159 9.99 -14.94 10.50
N SER A 160 10.74 -14.16 11.27
CA SER A 160 11.49 -13.03 10.73
C SER A 160 12.49 -13.50 9.70
N LEU A 161 12.65 -12.74 8.62
CA LEU A 161 13.62 -13.08 7.58
C LEU A 161 15.03 -13.09 8.16
N GLN A 162 15.75 -14.20 7.94
CA GLN A 162 17.10 -14.39 8.47
C GLN A 162 18.12 -13.58 7.69
N GLY A 163 19.04 -12.94 8.43
CA GLY A 163 20.09 -12.10 7.86
C GLY A 163 20.08 -10.68 8.42
N SER A 164 20.64 -9.75 7.67
CA SER A 164 20.81 -8.36 8.10
C SER A 164 19.90 -7.38 7.32
N VAL A 165 18.81 -7.88 6.76
CA VAL A 165 17.92 -7.05 5.91
C VAL A 165 17.00 -6.19 6.76
N ASN A 166 16.37 -6.77 7.79
CA ASN A 166 15.50 -6.04 8.69
C ASN A 166 16.29 -5.10 9.60
N SER A 167 15.80 -3.89 9.78
CA SER A 167 16.42 -2.85 10.60
C SER A 167 15.39 -2.14 11.50
N ALA A 168 15.77 -1.03 12.11
CA ALA A 168 14.82 -0.21 12.87
C ALA A 168 13.94 0.69 11.98
N PHE A 169 14.16 0.67 10.65
CA PHE A 169 13.43 1.48 9.68
C PHE A 169 12.38 0.63 8.93
N ASP A 170 11.71 1.23 7.94
CA ASP A 170 10.75 0.52 7.12
C ASP A 170 11.45 -0.21 5.95
N GLU A 171 11.33 -1.52 5.90
CA GLU A 171 11.67 -2.34 4.75
C GLU A 171 10.40 -2.97 4.16
N GLY A 172 10.25 -2.87 2.85
CA GLY A 172 9.04 -3.44 2.22
C GLY A 172 9.09 -3.56 0.71
N ALA A 173 8.04 -4.13 0.17
CA ALA A 173 7.84 -4.29 -1.27
C ALA A 173 9.05 -4.94 -1.96
N ALA A 174 9.40 -6.16 -1.57
CA ALA A 174 10.51 -6.90 -2.16
C ALA A 174 10.20 -7.40 -3.59
N ALA A 175 11.26 -7.50 -4.40
CA ALA A 175 11.29 -8.25 -5.65
C ALA A 175 12.53 -9.15 -5.65
N ILE A 176 12.38 -10.41 -6.05
CA ILE A 176 13.46 -11.40 -6.02
C ILE A 176 13.80 -11.77 -7.46
N THR A 177 15.10 -11.86 -7.76
CA THR A 177 15.58 -12.31 -9.06
C THR A 177 15.14 -13.74 -9.35
N PRO A 178 14.98 -14.15 -10.64
CA PRO A 178 14.52 -15.48 -11.01
C PRO A 178 15.36 -16.64 -10.45
N ASP A 179 16.67 -16.40 -10.25
CA ASP A 179 17.58 -17.35 -9.63
C ASP A 179 17.43 -17.43 -8.09
N GLY A 180 16.63 -16.53 -7.51
CA GLY A 180 16.39 -16.46 -6.07
C GLY A 180 17.57 -15.93 -5.25
N GLN A 181 18.61 -15.38 -5.87
CA GLN A 181 19.86 -15.01 -5.19
C GLN A 181 19.93 -13.54 -4.79
N THR A 182 19.17 -12.67 -5.46
CA THR A 182 19.17 -11.23 -5.17
C THR A 182 17.75 -10.76 -4.89
N MET A 183 17.60 -9.95 -3.86
CA MET A 183 16.37 -9.26 -3.50
C MET A 183 16.59 -7.76 -3.65
N TYR A 184 15.69 -7.09 -4.34
CA TYR A 184 15.55 -5.63 -4.35
C TYR A 184 14.34 -5.26 -3.52
N PHE A 185 14.40 -4.16 -2.78
CA PHE A 185 13.29 -3.75 -1.93
C PHE A 185 13.31 -2.25 -1.66
N THR A 186 12.18 -1.74 -1.21
CA THR A 186 12.05 -0.36 -0.75
C THR A 186 12.55 -0.26 0.68
N TYR A 187 13.40 0.72 0.92
CA TYR A 187 13.90 1.10 2.24
C TYR A 187 13.55 2.55 2.52
N CYS A 188 12.96 2.83 3.67
CA CYS A 188 12.61 4.18 4.09
C CYS A 188 13.30 4.51 5.41
N SER A 189 14.36 5.31 5.36
CA SER A 189 14.97 5.86 6.57
C SER A 189 14.30 7.18 6.97
N VAL A 190 14.34 7.50 8.26
CA VAL A 190 13.94 8.80 8.76
C VAL A 190 15.19 9.66 8.85
N ASP A 191 15.32 10.65 7.97
CA ASP A 191 16.31 11.69 8.07
C ASP A 191 15.61 12.97 8.57
N PRO A 192 16.02 13.55 9.71
CA PRO A 192 15.43 14.78 10.23
C PRO A 192 15.54 15.98 9.29
N GLU A 193 16.61 16.07 8.50
CA GLU A 193 16.83 17.14 7.53
C GLU A 193 16.07 16.88 6.21
N TYR A 194 15.90 15.61 5.86
CA TYR A 194 15.20 15.16 4.66
C TYR A 194 14.13 14.14 5.05
N PRO A 195 12.94 14.58 5.47
CA PRO A 195 11.88 13.68 5.89
C PRO A 195 11.45 12.83 4.70
N ARG A 196 12.01 11.64 4.67
CA ARG A 196 11.54 10.55 3.92
C ARG A 196 11.98 10.40 2.49
N TYR A 197 13.01 9.67 2.28
CA TYR A 197 13.30 9.09 0.99
C TYR A 197 12.99 7.59 1.03
N ALA A 198 12.07 7.17 0.17
CA ALA A 198 12.02 5.79 -0.23
C ALA A 198 13.15 5.58 -1.23
N GLU A 199 14.00 4.60 -0.97
CA GLU A 199 15.15 4.24 -1.80
C GLU A 199 15.11 2.75 -2.10
N ILE A 200 15.69 2.34 -3.21
CA ILE A 200 15.83 0.92 -3.53
C ILE A 200 17.16 0.42 -3.00
N TYR A 201 17.08 -0.64 -2.21
CA TYR A 201 18.20 -1.39 -1.71
C TYR A 201 18.23 -2.79 -2.30
N SER A 202 19.39 -3.41 -2.33
CA SER A 202 19.58 -4.80 -2.72
C SER A 202 20.28 -5.58 -1.63
N SER A 203 19.93 -6.85 -1.52
CA SER A 203 20.63 -7.84 -0.69
C SER A 203 20.79 -9.12 -1.48
N SER A 204 21.94 -9.74 -1.35
CA SER A 204 22.21 -11.06 -1.94
C SER A 204 22.19 -12.12 -0.86
N ARG A 205 21.90 -13.35 -1.22
CA ARG A 205 22.00 -14.47 -0.29
C ARG A 205 22.95 -15.54 -0.80
N SER A 206 23.68 -16.11 0.16
CA SER A 206 24.29 -17.43 0.05
C SER A 206 23.57 -18.32 1.05
N ASP A 207 23.10 -19.48 0.62
CA ASP A 207 22.27 -20.37 1.42
C ASP A 207 20.93 -19.74 1.83
N ALA A 208 20.61 -19.72 3.13
CA ALA A 208 19.35 -19.18 3.65
C ALA A 208 19.45 -17.75 4.19
N THR A 209 20.65 -17.17 4.24
CA THR A 209 20.91 -15.90 4.93
C THR A 209 21.11 -14.77 3.94
N TRP A 210 20.37 -13.68 4.13
CA TRP A 210 20.50 -12.46 3.34
C TRP A 210 21.61 -11.55 3.88
N SER A 211 22.42 -11.02 2.98
CA SER A 211 23.52 -10.12 3.29
C SER A 211 23.05 -8.76 3.80
N LYS A 212 23.98 -7.98 4.34
CA LYS A 212 23.69 -6.57 4.65
C LYS A 212 23.25 -5.83 3.38
N PRO A 213 22.14 -5.09 3.45
CA PRO A 213 21.63 -4.32 2.31
C PRO A 213 22.62 -3.29 1.78
N GLN A 214 22.58 -3.07 0.48
CA GLN A 214 23.33 -2.04 -0.21
C GLN A 214 22.38 -1.18 -1.02
N LYS A 215 22.54 0.13 -0.95
CA LYS A 215 21.77 1.07 -1.77
C LYS A 215 22.05 0.84 -3.25
N VAL A 216 21.01 0.85 -4.06
CA VAL A 216 21.14 0.83 -5.52
C VAL A 216 21.22 2.27 -6.01
N GLU A 217 22.37 2.63 -6.59
CA GLU A 217 22.56 3.96 -7.14
C GLU A 217 21.80 4.10 -8.46
N ILE A 218 20.65 4.78 -8.41
CA ILE A 218 19.75 4.98 -9.56
C ILE A 218 20.01 6.34 -10.19
N SER A 219 20.20 7.37 -9.39
CA SER A 219 20.40 8.75 -9.85
C SER A 219 21.28 9.50 -8.86
N SER A 220 21.95 10.52 -9.37
CA SER A 220 22.66 11.51 -8.54
C SER A 220 21.72 12.55 -7.88
N ASP A 221 20.44 12.54 -8.25
CA ASP A 221 19.43 13.39 -7.64
C ASP A 221 19.08 12.87 -6.23
N THR A 222 19.37 13.70 -5.23
CA THR A 222 19.12 13.37 -3.82
C THR A 222 17.71 13.72 -3.34
N LEU A 223 16.88 14.33 -4.20
CA LEU A 223 15.51 14.72 -3.86
C LEU A 223 14.45 13.72 -4.37
N SER A 224 14.81 12.88 -5.31
CA SER A 224 13.91 11.87 -5.87
C SER A 224 13.80 10.64 -4.96
N SER A 225 12.59 10.11 -4.86
CA SER A 225 12.31 8.86 -4.16
C SER A 225 11.98 7.75 -5.16
N TYR A 226 12.51 6.56 -4.92
CA TYR A 226 12.31 5.37 -5.73
C TYR A 226 11.79 4.23 -4.85
N ALA A 227 10.75 3.55 -5.31
CA ALA A 227 10.08 2.54 -4.49
C ALA A 227 9.43 1.45 -5.35
N HIS A 228 9.00 0.39 -4.69
CA HIS A 228 8.23 -0.72 -5.27
C HIS A 228 8.94 -1.41 -6.44
N PRO A 229 10.18 -1.90 -6.26
CA PRO A 229 10.93 -2.54 -7.32
C PRO A 229 10.23 -3.80 -7.84
N ALA A 230 10.34 -4.05 -9.13
CA ALA A 230 9.91 -5.27 -9.77
C ALA A 230 11.00 -5.76 -10.74
N VAL A 231 11.37 -7.02 -10.66
CA VAL A 231 12.36 -7.65 -11.55
C VAL A 231 11.64 -8.35 -12.70
N SER A 232 12.14 -8.18 -13.92
CA SER A 232 11.61 -8.90 -15.07
C SER A 232 11.82 -10.41 -14.97
N PRO A 233 10.97 -11.24 -15.62
CA PRO A 233 11.10 -12.71 -15.58
C PRO A 233 12.44 -13.25 -16.09
N ASP A 234 13.15 -12.49 -16.93
CA ASP A 234 14.47 -12.85 -17.44
C ASP A 234 15.63 -12.29 -16.58
N GLY A 235 15.32 -11.58 -15.49
CA GLY A 235 16.28 -11.01 -14.56
C GLY A 235 17.08 -9.80 -15.08
N LYS A 236 16.77 -9.27 -16.28
CA LYS A 236 17.58 -8.23 -16.92
C LYS A 236 17.15 -6.81 -16.62
N TRP A 237 15.90 -6.63 -16.19
CA TRP A 237 15.31 -5.33 -15.98
C TRP A 237 14.80 -5.18 -14.56
N LEU A 238 15.08 -4.03 -13.96
CA LEU A 238 14.51 -3.58 -12.70
C LEU A 238 13.57 -2.40 -13.02
N TYR A 239 12.30 -2.55 -12.70
CA TYR A 239 11.29 -1.49 -12.78
C TYR A 239 11.03 -0.93 -11.38
N PHE A 240 10.73 0.38 -11.29
CA PHE A 240 10.47 1.08 -10.02
C PHE A 240 9.71 2.39 -10.25
#